data_5859026950997d8e47b39c434b12bacb
#
_entry.id   5859026950997d8e47b39c434b12bacb
#
_cell.length_a   1.000
_cell.length_b   1.000
_cell.length_c   1.000
_cell.angle_alpha   90.00
_cell.angle_beta   90.00
_cell.angle_gamma   90.00
#
_symmetry.space_group_name_H-M   'P 1'
#
loop_
_entity.id
_entity.type
_entity.pdbx_description
1 polymer ?
#
loop_
_entity_poly.entity_id
_entity_poly.type
_entity_poly.pdbx_seq_one_letter_code
_entity_poly.pdbx_strand_id
1 'polypeptide(L)'
;KERGITILAKPTSVVWKDTKINIIDTPGHADFGGEVERILGMTDGVILLVDAAEGPMPQTKFVLSKALSQGLRPVVVINKVDRSDARAKEVINEIFDLFVALDANDKQLDFPILYASGRDGWCNYELDQKRENLHPLLDLILNHVNEPEVDLSKPFAMLSTLLHSDTFLGRCLIGRVVHGIAKVNDTVKSLNLNNNKVEEGRLTKLFTFSGTDKVATDTVTAGDIVCVAGLKITSVSDTICHLEVNEALKTTPIDPPTMSVTITINDSPISGLEGKKVTSTMIRERLLAEAETNVAISFAENEKKDSFEIGGRGELQIGVLIETMRREGFELSVSRPKVLFKDENNKKLEPFEEVTIDVD
;
A
#
# COMPACT_ATOMS: atom_id res chain seq x y z
N LYS A 1 4.70 2.45 -14.13
CA LYS A 1 4.13 1.98 -15.42
C LYS A 1 5.18 1.34 -16.34
N GLU A 2 6.42 1.81 -16.35
CA GLU A 2 7.47 1.29 -17.24
C GLU A 2 7.85 -0.18 -16.95
N ARG A 3 7.66 -0.66 -15.73
CA ARG A 3 7.94 -2.05 -15.33
C ARG A 3 6.72 -2.97 -15.38
N GLY A 4 5.55 -2.46 -15.77
CA GLY A 4 4.31 -3.23 -15.85
C GLY A 4 3.68 -3.64 -14.52
N ILE A 5 4.24 -3.19 -13.38
CA ILE A 5 3.75 -3.49 -12.03
C ILE A 5 3.45 -2.21 -11.26
N THR A 6 2.47 -2.27 -10.35
CA THR A 6 2.19 -1.22 -9.36
C THR A 6 3.21 -1.31 -8.22
N ILE A 7 3.94 -0.23 -7.99
CA ILE A 7 4.97 -0.13 -6.93
C ILE A 7 4.40 0.61 -5.71
N LEU A 8 3.66 1.70 -5.95
CA LEU A 8 3.07 2.55 -4.93
C LEU A 8 1.55 2.53 -5.03
N ALA A 9 0.90 2.43 -3.91
CA ALA A 9 -0.55 2.52 -3.83
C ALA A 9 -1.08 3.88 -4.28
N LYS A 10 -2.21 3.87 -4.97
CA LYS A 10 -2.87 5.08 -5.48
C LYS A 10 -4.33 5.10 -5.10
N PRO A 11 -4.73 6.03 -4.21
CA PRO A 11 -6.14 6.28 -3.97
C PRO A 11 -6.77 7.02 -5.15
N THR A 12 -7.97 6.61 -5.49
CA THR A 12 -8.87 7.28 -6.40
C THR A 12 -10.30 7.17 -5.86
N SER A 13 -11.24 7.91 -6.39
CA SER A 13 -12.64 7.73 -6.03
C SER A 13 -13.57 7.95 -7.21
N VAL A 14 -14.72 7.29 -7.15
CA VAL A 14 -15.83 7.47 -8.09
C VAL A 14 -17.11 7.67 -7.30
N VAL A 15 -18.08 8.36 -7.90
CA VAL A 15 -19.43 8.46 -7.33
C VAL A 15 -20.35 7.60 -8.16
N TRP A 16 -21.05 6.68 -7.50
CA TRP A 16 -22.01 5.79 -8.13
C TRP A 16 -23.31 5.75 -7.31
N LYS A 17 -24.45 6.08 -7.94
CA LYS A 17 -25.76 6.10 -7.27
C LYS A 17 -25.72 6.84 -5.92
N ASP A 18 -25.20 8.06 -5.92
CA ASP A 18 -25.05 8.93 -4.73
C ASP A 18 -24.10 8.43 -3.64
N THR A 19 -23.39 7.32 -3.88
CA THR A 19 -22.37 6.78 -2.97
C THR A 19 -20.97 7.04 -3.51
N LYS A 20 -20.12 7.61 -2.67
CA LYS A 20 -18.69 7.76 -2.96
C LYS A 20 -17.97 6.42 -2.68
N ILE A 21 -17.34 5.87 -3.69
CA ILE A 21 -16.53 4.67 -3.59
C ILE A 21 -15.06 5.08 -3.68
N ASN A 22 -14.32 4.92 -2.61
CA ASN A 22 -12.87 5.10 -2.60
C ASN A 22 -12.21 3.80 -3.05
N ILE A 23 -11.34 3.88 -4.05
CA ILE A 23 -10.64 2.74 -4.65
C ILE A 23 -9.15 2.95 -4.44
N ILE A 24 -8.46 1.92 -3.95
CA ILE A 24 -7.01 1.96 -3.78
C ILE A 24 -6.39 0.89 -4.65
N ASP A 25 -5.64 1.31 -5.66
CA ASP A 25 -4.81 0.42 -6.47
C ASP A 25 -3.59 0.02 -5.63
N THR A 26 -3.44 -1.29 -5.38
CA THR A 26 -2.43 -1.84 -4.47
C THR A 26 -1.34 -2.57 -5.23
N PRO A 27 -0.08 -2.53 -4.75
CA PRO A 27 0.96 -3.42 -5.25
C PRO A 27 0.56 -4.89 -5.06
N GLY A 28 0.89 -5.74 -6.03
CA GLY A 28 0.63 -7.18 -5.94
C GLY A 28 1.84 -7.97 -5.43
N HIS A 29 3.06 -7.45 -5.54
CA HIS A 29 4.28 -8.17 -5.23
C HIS A 29 4.56 -8.24 -3.73
N ALA A 30 5.01 -9.41 -3.24
CA ALA A 30 5.29 -9.66 -1.82
C ALA A 30 6.32 -8.70 -1.20
N ASP A 31 7.30 -8.22 -1.98
CA ASP A 31 8.29 -7.24 -1.52
C ASP A 31 7.66 -5.93 -1.04
N PHE A 32 6.46 -5.60 -1.55
CA PHE A 32 5.67 -4.43 -1.13
C PHE A 32 4.58 -4.79 -0.11
N GLY A 33 4.70 -5.94 0.53
CA GLY A 33 3.70 -6.47 1.47
C GLY A 33 3.37 -5.52 2.63
N GLY A 34 4.34 -4.75 3.11
CA GLY A 34 4.10 -3.75 4.14
C GLY A 34 3.13 -2.62 3.71
N GLU A 35 3.14 -2.23 2.43
CA GLU A 35 2.13 -1.33 1.87
C GLU A 35 0.76 -1.99 1.78
N VAL A 36 0.72 -3.24 1.27
CA VAL A 36 -0.53 -4.01 1.14
C VAL A 36 -1.23 -4.15 2.50
N GLU A 37 -0.51 -4.56 3.53
CA GLU A 37 -1.05 -4.74 4.88
C GLU A 37 -1.68 -3.46 5.43
N ARG A 38 -1.02 -2.32 5.26
CA ARG A 38 -1.54 -1.02 5.71
C ARG A 38 -2.79 -0.59 4.94
N ILE A 39 -2.78 -0.80 3.62
CA ILE A 39 -3.90 -0.43 2.75
C ILE A 39 -5.12 -1.25 3.08
N LEU A 40 -4.96 -2.56 3.25
CA LEU A 40 -6.05 -3.44 3.65
C LEU A 40 -6.70 -3.00 4.97
N GLY A 41 -5.91 -2.49 5.92
CA GLY A 41 -6.42 -1.94 7.19
C GLY A 41 -7.30 -0.69 7.06
N MET A 42 -7.32 -0.02 5.90
CA MET A 42 -8.19 1.14 5.67
C MET A 42 -9.31 0.87 4.64
N THR A 43 -9.50 -0.38 4.22
CA THR A 43 -10.53 -0.77 3.26
C THR A 43 -11.63 -1.61 3.89
N ASP A 44 -12.81 -1.59 3.29
CA ASP A 44 -14.00 -2.33 3.74
C ASP A 44 -14.25 -3.56 2.86
N GLY A 45 -13.61 -3.65 1.71
CA GLY A 45 -13.72 -4.76 0.77
C GLY A 45 -12.51 -4.87 -0.15
N VAL A 46 -12.42 -5.98 -0.86
CA VAL A 46 -11.35 -6.30 -1.80
C VAL A 46 -11.92 -6.78 -3.11
N ILE A 47 -11.40 -6.25 -4.21
CA ILE A 47 -11.63 -6.78 -5.54
C ILE A 47 -10.40 -7.59 -5.93
N LEU A 48 -10.57 -8.90 -6.04
CA LEU A 48 -9.52 -9.81 -6.49
C LEU A 48 -9.57 -9.93 -8.02
N LEU A 49 -8.59 -9.32 -8.69
CA LEU A 49 -8.44 -9.41 -10.14
C LEU A 49 -7.59 -10.62 -10.50
N VAL A 50 -8.14 -11.51 -11.34
CA VAL A 50 -7.42 -12.70 -11.83
C VAL A 50 -7.48 -12.73 -13.36
N ASP A 51 -6.35 -13.02 -13.99
CA ASP A 51 -6.26 -13.19 -15.45
C ASP A 51 -6.95 -14.48 -15.88
N ALA A 52 -7.84 -14.40 -16.87
CA ALA A 52 -8.62 -15.53 -17.36
C ALA A 52 -7.79 -16.63 -18.02
N ALA A 53 -6.57 -16.34 -18.45
CA ALA A 53 -5.66 -17.30 -19.06
C ALA A 53 -4.63 -17.86 -18.06
N GLU A 54 -4.04 -16.97 -17.24
CA GLU A 54 -2.97 -17.35 -16.32
C GLU A 54 -3.49 -17.97 -15.01
N GLY A 55 -4.67 -17.53 -14.55
CA GLY A 55 -5.21 -17.94 -13.24
C GLY A 55 -4.59 -17.20 -12.07
N PRO A 56 -4.78 -17.69 -10.82
CA PRO A 56 -4.23 -17.07 -9.62
C PRO A 56 -2.73 -17.29 -9.52
N MET A 57 -1.96 -16.19 -9.56
CA MET A 57 -0.51 -16.17 -9.47
C MET A 57 -0.04 -16.13 -8.00
N PRO A 58 1.26 -16.41 -7.69
CA PRO A 58 1.79 -16.36 -6.32
C PRO A 58 1.52 -15.05 -5.59
N GLN A 59 1.58 -13.91 -6.31
CA GLN A 59 1.23 -12.60 -5.75
C GLN A 59 -0.24 -12.53 -5.34
N THR A 60 -1.13 -13.17 -6.08
CA THR A 60 -2.56 -13.28 -5.76
C THR A 60 -2.75 -14.00 -4.42
N LYS A 61 -2.04 -15.13 -4.22
CA LYS A 61 -2.04 -15.90 -2.97
C LYS A 61 -1.64 -15.03 -1.78
N PHE A 62 -0.56 -14.27 -1.92
CA PHE A 62 -0.06 -13.40 -0.85
C PHE A 62 -1.08 -12.33 -0.44
N VAL A 63 -1.58 -11.54 -1.39
CA VAL A 63 -2.54 -10.45 -1.11
C VAL A 63 -3.86 -11.00 -0.57
N LEU A 64 -4.35 -12.10 -1.15
CA LEU A 64 -5.58 -12.76 -0.71
C LEU A 64 -5.46 -13.28 0.72
N SER A 65 -4.35 -13.93 1.08
CA SER A 65 -4.10 -14.40 2.45
C SER A 65 -4.20 -13.26 3.48
N LYS A 66 -3.60 -12.11 3.17
CA LYS A 66 -3.66 -10.92 4.04
C LYS A 66 -5.09 -10.35 4.13
N ALA A 67 -5.84 -10.33 3.03
CA ALA A 67 -7.22 -9.86 3.00
C ALA A 67 -8.15 -10.78 3.82
N LEU A 68 -8.03 -12.09 3.65
CA LEU A 68 -8.82 -13.09 4.37
C LEU A 68 -8.54 -13.06 5.87
N SER A 69 -7.28 -12.91 6.29
CA SER A 69 -6.89 -12.82 7.70
C SER A 69 -7.45 -11.57 8.40
N GLN A 70 -7.76 -10.51 7.67
CA GLN A 70 -8.45 -9.31 8.17
C GLN A 70 -9.98 -9.44 8.16
N GLY A 71 -10.51 -10.58 7.74
CA GLY A 71 -11.96 -10.83 7.68
C GLY A 71 -12.66 -10.19 6.49
N LEU A 72 -11.92 -9.66 5.51
CA LEU A 72 -12.50 -9.06 4.32
C LEU A 72 -13.18 -10.13 3.45
N ARG A 73 -14.24 -9.72 2.75
CA ARG A 73 -15.01 -10.56 1.82
C ARG A 73 -14.68 -10.13 0.39
N PRO A 74 -13.87 -10.92 -0.35
CA PRO A 74 -13.48 -10.55 -1.70
C PRO A 74 -14.65 -10.62 -2.71
N VAL A 75 -14.60 -9.70 -3.69
CA VAL A 75 -15.31 -9.83 -4.97
C VAL A 75 -14.29 -10.32 -5.99
N VAL A 76 -14.58 -11.41 -6.69
CA VAL A 76 -13.68 -11.98 -7.69
C VAL A 76 -14.02 -11.43 -9.08
N VAL A 77 -13.03 -10.92 -9.80
CA VAL A 77 -13.18 -10.45 -11.18
C VAL A 77 -12.20 -11.21 -12.07
N ILE A 78 -12.74 -12.06 -12.92
CA ILE A 78 -11.98 -12.77 -13.95
C ILE A 78 -11.79 -11.81 -15.12
N ASN A 79 -10.60 -11.24 -15.22
CA ASN A 79 -10.28 -10.22 -16.22
C ASN A 79 -9.60 -10.81 -17.45
N LYS A 80 -9.57 -10.06 -18.55
CA LYS A 80 -8.98 -10.43 -19.83
C LYS A 80 -9.70 -11.63 -20.48
N VAL A 81 -11.00 -11.78 -20.27
CA VAL A 81 -11.80 -12.84 -20.90
C VAL A 81 -11.93 -12.67 -22.43
N ASP A 82 -11.46 -11.54 -22.97
CA ASP A 82 -11.33 -11.27 -24.40
C ASP A 82 -10.13 -11.97 -25.07
N ARG A 83 -9.24 -12.56 -24.30
CA ARG A 83 -8.09 -13.33 -24.83
C ARG A 83 -8.57 -14.64 -25.46
N SER A 84 -7.89 -15.07 -26.52
CA SER A 84 -8.19 -16.34 -27.23
C SER A 84 -7.85 -17.59 -26.43
N ASP A 85 -6.94 -17.46 -25.46
CA ASP A 85 -6.47 -18.51 -24.53
C ASP A 85 -7.17 -18.47 -23.17
N ALA A 86 -8.25 -17.67 -23.02
CA ALA A 86 -8.99 -17.56 -21.78
C ALA A 86 -9.67 -18.91 -21.42
N ARG A 87 -9.45 -19.35 -20.15
CA ARG A 87 -10.00 -20.59 -19.57
C ARG A 87 -10.78 -20.29 -18.28
N ALA A 88 -11.64 -19.29 -18.32
CA ALA A 88 -12.30 -18.70 -17.15
C ALA A 88 -12.97 -19.71 -16.21
N LYS A 89 -13.54 -20.81 -16.70
CA LYS A 89 -14.19 -21.86 -15.88
C LYS A 89 -13.17 -22.63 -15.04
N GLU A 90 -12.01 -22.91 -15.58
CA GLU A 90 -10.91 -23.60 -14.89
C GLU A 90 -10.32 -22.68 -13.82
N VAL A 91 -10.11 -21.41 -14.18
CA VAL A 91 -9.59 -20.39 -13.28
C VAL A 91 -10.49 -20.19 -12.05
N ILE A 92 -11.82 -20.30 -12.18
CA ILE A 92 -12.73 -20.23 -11.03
C ILE A 92 -12.47 -21.38 -10.04
N ASN A 93 -12.26 -22.60 -10.54
CA ASN A 93 -11.95 -23.74 -9.69
C ASN A 93 -10.61 -23.54 -8.97
N GLU A 94 -9.59 -23.06 -9.68
CA GLU A 94 -8.28 -22.75 -9.10
C GLU A 94 -8.38 -21.67 -8.01
N ILE A 95 -9.23 -20.65 -8.21
CA ILE A 95 -9.49 -19.62 -7.20
C ILE A 95 -10.19 -20.23 -5.99
N PHE A 96 -11.20 -21.06 -6.19
CA PHE A 96 -11.89 -21.73 -5.09
C PHE A 96 -10.94 -22.59 -4.27
N ASP A 97 -10.09 -23.40 -4.94
CA ASP A 97 -9.06 -24.21 -4.30
C ASP A 97 -8.07 -23.33 -3.52
N LEU A 98 -7.70 -22.18 -4.06
CA LEU A 98 -6.84 -21.22 -3.38
C LEU A 98 -7.49 -20.66 -2.10
N PHE A 99 -8.77 -20.30 -2.13
CA PHE A 99 -9.49 -19.82 -0.94
C PHE A 99 -9.54 -20.91 0.14
N VAL A 100 -9.82 -22.16 -0.25
CA VAL A 100 -9.80 -23.31 0.67
C VAL A 100 -8.41 -23.52 1.26
N ALA A 101 -7.37 -23.46 0.44
CA ALA A 101 -5.97 -23.60 0.89
C ALA A 101 -5.50 -22.48 1.83
N LEU A 102 -6.20 -21.34 1.82
CA LEU A 102 -5.95 -20.19 2.70
C LEU A 102 -6.90 -20.14 3.91
N ASP A 103 -7.60 -21.24 4.22
CA ASP A 103 -8.52 -21.36 5.36
C ASP A 103 -9.65 -20.32 5.35
N ALA A 104 -10.16 -19.94 4.16
CA ALA A 104 -11.28 -19.03 4.04
C ALA A 104 -12.53 -19.61 4.73
N ASN A 105 -13.25 -18.78 5.49
CA ASN A 105 -14.50 -19.18 6.12
C ASN A 105 -15.68 -19.21 5.12
N ASP A 106 -16.82 -19.80 5.52
CA ASP A 106 -17.98 -19.97 4.65
C ASP A 106 -18.46 -18.66 3.99
N LYS A 107 -18.41 -17.55 4.72
CA LYS A 107 -18.81 -16.23 4.17
C LYS A 107 -17.81 -15.70 3.13
N GLN A 108 -16.56 -16.08 3.25
CA GLN A 108 -15.50 -15.70 2.29
C GLN A 108 -15.49 -16.62 1.08
N LEU A 109 -15.90 -17.90 1.25
CA LEU A 109 -16.07 -18.85 0.15
C LEU A 109 -17.31 -18.55 -0.73
N ASP A 110 -18.28 -17.82 -0.18
CA ASP A 110 -19.46 -17.34 -0.94
C ASP A 110 -19.13 -16.00 -1.63
N PHE A 111 -18.08 -15.98 -2.43
CA PHE A 111 -17.65 -14.80 -3.16
C PHE A 111 -18.39 -14.64 -4.50
N PRO A 112 -18.87 -13.43 -4.81
CA PRO A 112 -19.46 -13.16 -6.12
C PRO A 112 -18.37 -13.06 -7.20
N ILE A 113 -18.73 -13.46 -8.43
CA ILE A 113 -17.84 -13.50 -9.58
C ILE A 113 -18.38 -12.59 -10.68
N LEU A 114 -17.47 -11.83 -11.30
CA LEU A 114 -17.71 -11.11 -12.54
C LEU A 114 -16.64 -11.47 -13.58
N TYR A 115 -17.06 -11.47 -14.84
CA TYR A 115 -16.18 -11.60 -16.00
C TYR A 115 -15.95 -10.23 -16.61
N ALA A 116 -14.71 -9.89 -16.94
CA ALA A 116 -14.38 -8.56 -17.40
C ALA A 116 -13.34 -8.53 -18.53
N SER A 117 -13.41 -7.49 -19.33
CA SER A 117 -12.30 -6.99 -20.13
C SER A 117 -12.02 -5.54 -19.71
N GLY A 118 -11.01 -5.37 -18.84
CA GLY A 118 -10.59 -4.03 -18.40
C GLY A 118 -10.07 -3.17 -19.55
N ARG A 119 -9.51 -3.78 -20.62
CA ARG A 119 -9.09 -3.09 -21.82
C ARG A 119 -10.27 -2.49 -22.58
N ASP A 120 -11.36 -3.25 -22.70
CA ASP A 120 -12.53 -2.86 -23.47
C ASP A 120 -13.60 -2.17 -22.60
N GLY A 121 -13.37 -2.08 -21.28
CA GLY A 121 -14.17 -1.29 -20.34
C GLY A 121 -15.55 -1.89 -20.00
N TRP A 122 -15.67 -3.21 -19.91
CA TRP A 122 -16.92 -3.88 -19.56
C TRP A 122 -16.73 -5.01 -18.55
N CYS A 123 -17.81 -5.34 -17.81
CA CYS A 123 -17.92 -6.54 -16.98
C CYS A 123 -19.36 -7.07 -16.95
N ASN A 124 -19.50 -8.39 -16.72
CA ASN A 124 -20.80 -9.08 -16.66
C ASN A 124 -20.76 -10.22 -15.68
N TYR A 125 -21.94 -10.67 -15.23
CA TYR A 125 -22.09 -11.89 -14.41
C TYR A 125 -21.95 -13.18 -15.23
N GLU A 126 -22.20 -13.13 -16.55
CA GLU A 126 -22.10 -14.27 -17.46
C GLU A 126 -21.37 -13.84 -18.74
N LEU A 127 -20.67 -14.80 -19.38
CA LEU A 127 -19.81 -14.52 -20.55
C LEU A 127 -20.59 -14.20 -21.83
N ASP A 128 -21.83 -14.63 -21.93
CA ASP A 128 -22.72 -14.47 -23.10
C ASP A 128 -23.58 -13.20 -23.03
N GLN A 129 -23.54 -12.47 -21.93
CA GLN A 129 -24.24 -11.20 -21.78
C GLN A 129 -23.65 -10.10 -22.67
N LYS A 130 -24.50 -9.10 -22.98
CA LYS A 130 -24.08 -7.94 -23.77
C LYS A 130 -22.99 -7.13 -23.07
N ARG A 131 -21.90 -6.89 -23.78
CA ARG A 131 -20.70 -6.20 -23.30
C ARG A 131 -20.87 -4.68 -23.40
N GLU A 132 -21.20 -4.00 -22.31
CA GLU A 132 -21.56 -2.56 -22.35
C GLU A 132 -20.61 -1.68 -21.54
N ASN A 133 -20.45 -1.94 -20.23
CA ASN A 133 -19.75 -1.06 -19.31
C ASN A 133 -19.34 -1.78 -18.01
N LEU A 134 -18.81 -1.03 -17.04
CA LEU A 134 -18.41 -1.53 -15.72
C LEU A 134 -19.50 -1.33 -14.63
N HIS A 135 -20.72 -0.96 -14.99
CA HIS A 135 -21.80 -0.74 -14.02
C HIS A 135 -22.10 -1.97 -13.14
N PRO A 136 -22.10 -3.22 -13.68
CA PRO A 136 -22.32 -4.40 -12.84
C PRO A 136 -21.30 -4.54 -11.69
N LEU A 137 -20.05 -4.14 -11.91
CA LEU A 137 -19.03 -4.13 -10.85
C LEU A 137 -19.33 -3.09 -9.77
N LEU A 138 -19.70 -1.87 -10.17
CA LEU A 138 -20.04 -0.80 -9.23
C LEU A 138 -21.30 -1.15 -8.42
N ASP A 139 -22.31 -1.76 -9.07
CA ASP A 139 -23.51 -2.25 -8.40
C ASP A 139 -23.20 -3.40 -7.43
N LEU A 140 -22.31 -4.30 -7.82
CA LEU A 140 -21.89 -5.40 -6.96
C LEU A 140 -21.12 -4.88 -5.73
N ILE A 141 -20.25 -3.89 -5.88
CA ILE A 141 -19.55 -3.26 -4.76
C ILE A 141 -20.55 -2.71 -3.75
N LEU A 142 -21.56 -1.94 -4.19
CA LEU A 142 -22.57 -1.37 -3.29
C LEU A 142 -23.41 -2.42 -2.56
N ASN A 143 -23.61 -3.59 -3.17
CA ASN A 143 -24.45 -4.64 -2.59
C ASN A 143 -23.65 -5.61 -1.70
N HIS A 144 -22.37 -5.81 -1.96
CA HIS A 144 -21.55 -6.84 -1.31
C HIS A 144 -20.61 -6.32 -0.26
N VAL A 145 -20.01 -5.13 -0.50
CA VAL A 145 -19.09 -4.51 0.44
C VAL A 145 -19.89 -3.71 1.46
N ASN A 146 -19.64 -3.98 2.74
CA ASN A 146 -20.29 -3.22 3.80
C ASN A 146 -19.79 -1.77 3.78
N GLU A 147 -20.70 -0.84 4.08
CA GLU A 147 -20.31 0.54 4.35
C GLU A 147 -19.47 0.62 5.62
N PRO A 148 -18.55 1.61 5.72
CA PRO A 148 -17.72 1.78 6.89
C PRO A 148 -18.56 2.11 8.14
N GLU A 149 -18.23 1.47 9.26
CA GLU A 149 -18.78 1.86 10.56
C GLU A 149 -18.15 3.20 10.98
N VAL A 150 -18.97 4.25 11.04
CA VAL A 150 -18.52 5.60 11.37
C VAL A 150 -19.24 6.16 12.59
N ASP A 151 -18.53 6.93 13.41
CA ASP A 151 -19.10 7.67 14.52
C ASP A 151 -18.67 9.15 14.42
N LEU A 152 -19.59 9.97 13.94
CA LEU A 152 -19.37 11.41 13.77
C LEU A 152 -19.41 12.19 15.08
N SER A 153 -19.92 11.60 16.16
CA SER A 153 -20.03 12.23 17.48
C SER A 153 -18.73 12.16 18.28
N LYS A 154 -17.84 11.23 17.93
CA LYS A 154 -16.53 11.11 18.56
C LYS A 154 -15.57 12.19 18.09
N PRO A 155 -14.57 12.54 18.89
CA PRO A 155 -13.47 13.40 18.44
C PRO A 155 -12.78 12.85 17.21
N PHE A 156 -12.33 13.75 16.32
CA PHE A 156 -11.62 13.37 15.09
C PHE A 156 -10.45 12.44 15.38
N ALA A 157 -10.37 11.36 14.60
CA ALA A 157 -9.23 10.46 14.58
C ALA A 157 -9.06 9.85 13.17
N MET A 158 -7.85 9.92 12.64
CA MET A 158 -7.44 9.42 11.35
C MET A 158 -6.19 8.55 11.51
N LEU A 159 -6.16 7.37 10.88
CA LEU A 159 -4.96 6.55 10.78
C LEU A 159 -4.17 6.95 9.54
N SER A 160 -2.92 7.37 9.72
CA SER A 160 -2.01 7.67 8.63
C SER A 160 -1.49 6.37 8.00
N THR A 161 -1.75 6.16 6.73
CA THR A 161 -1.43 4.91 6.01
C THR A 161 -0.34 5.10 4.96
N LEU A 162 -0.36 6.23 4.26
CA LEU A 162 0.61 6.57 3.23
C LEU A 162 1.17 7.97 3.50
N LEU A 163 2.46 8.15 3.19
CA LEU A 163 3.12 9.44 3.23
C LEU A 163 3.58 9.80 1.81
N HIS A 164 3.22 10.98 1.39
CA HIS A 164 3.62 11.55 0.11
C HIS A 164 4.32 12.89 0.35
N SER A 165 5.43 13.11 -0.31
CA SER A 165 6.12 14.41 -0.27
C SER A 165 5.67 15.28 -1.43
N ASP A 166 5.12 16.43 -1.13
CA ASP A 166 4.72 17.44 -2.11
C ASP A 166 5.70 18.61 -2.06
N THR A 167 6.07 19.15 -3.22
CA THR A 167 7.08 20.23 -3.31
C THR A 167 6.65 21.54 -2.67
N PHE A 168 5.33 21.80 -2.58
CA PHE A 168 4.75 23.02 -2.02
C PHE A 168 4.16 22.83 -0.63
N LEU A 169 3.54 21.67 -0.39
CA LEU A 169 2.83 21.38 0.85
C LEU A 169 3.71 20.65 1.86
N GLY A 170 4.87 20.16 1.44
CA GLY A 170 5.72 19.32 2.26
C GLY A 170 5.15 17.91 2.46
N ARG A 171 5.08 17.45 3.70
CA ARG A 171 4.56 16.12 4.05
C ARG A 171 3.05 16.09 3.94
N CYS A 172 2.55 15.18 3.13
CA CYS A 172 1.13 14.91 2.91
C CYS A 172 0.81 13.49 3.39
N LEU A 173 0.03 13.38 4.45
CA LEU A 173 -0.36 12.12 5.05
C LEU A 173 -1.73 11.69 4.51
N ILE A 174 -1.80 10.49 3.97
CA ILE A 174 -3.02 9.92 3.41
C ILE A 174 -3.48 8.79 4.33
N GLY A 175 -4.77 8.74 4.61
CA GLY A 175 -5.35 7.69 5.42
C GLY A 175 -6.86 7.81 5.53
N ARG A 176 -7.44 6.90 6.29
CA ARG A 176 -8.87 6.88 6.56
C ARG A 176 -9.20 7.66 7.82
N VAL A 177 -10.20 8.53 7.74
CA VAL A 177 -10.82 9.13 8.92
C VAL A 177 -11.73 8.07 9.55
N VAL A 178 -11.41 7.66 10.78
CA VAL A 178 -12.13 6.60 11.49
C VAL A 178 -13.27 7.17 12.30
N HIS A 179 -13.04 8.33 12.95
CA HIS A 179 -14.03 9.01 13.78
C HIS A 179 -14.08 10.50 13.50
N GLY A 180 -15.24 11.09 13.74
CA GLY A 180 -15.44 12.52 13.83
C GLY A 180 -15.26 13.28 12.52
N ILE A 181 -15.00 14.56 12.68
CA ILE A 181 -14.89 15.55 11.62
C ILE A 181 -13.67 16.42 11.91
N ALA A 182 -12.91 16.80 10.89
CA ALA A 182 -11.87 17.82 11.00
C ALA A 182 -12.02 18.90 9.93
N LYS A 183 -11.57 20.09 10.23
CA LYS A 183 -11.58 21.25 9.35
C LYS A 183 -10.18 21.81 9.15
N VAL A 184 -10.00 22.54 8.06
CA VAL A 184 -8.79 23.33 7.84
C VAL A 184 -8.57 24.28 9.00
N ASN A 185 -7.32 24.39 9.45
CA ASN A 185 -6.85 25.12 10.64
C ASN A 185 -7.17 24.51 12.01
N ASP A 186 -7.84 23.36 12.08
CA ASP A 186 -7.98 22.64 13.35
C ASP A 186 -6.62 22.29 13.93
N THR A 187 -6.49 22.43 15.25
CA THR A 187 -5.32 21.97 15.99
C THR A 187 -5.49 20.49 16.30
N VAL A 188 -4.52 19.69 15.92
CA VAL A 188 -4.50 18.25 16.12
C VAL A 188 -3.19 17.82 16.76
N LYS A 189 -3.18 16.63 17.33
CA LYS A 189 -1.96 15.94 17.74
C LYS A 189 -1.82 14.63 16.98
N SER A 190 -0.60 14.11 16.90
CA SER A 190 -0.36 12.74 16.47
C SER A 190 0.13 11.88 17.62
N LEU A 191 -0.32 10.64 17.64
CA LEU A 191 0.03 9.61 18.60
C LEU A 191 0.69 8.45 17.85
N ASN A 192 1.80 7.94 18.38
CA ASN A 192 2.37 6.67 17.88
C ASN A 192 1.62 5.46 18.46
N LEU A 193 1.98 4.25 18.04
CA LEU A 193 1.37 2.99 18.46
C LEU A 193 1.42 2.76 19.99
N ASN A 194 2.36 3.40 20.70
CA ASN A 194 2.51 3.30 22.14
C ASN A 194 1.74 4.41 22.88
N ASN A 195 0.84 5.13 22.21
CA ASN A 195 0.08 6.27 22.72
C ASN A 195 0.93 7.49 23.11
N ASN A 196 2.19 7.52 22.72
CA ASN A 196 3.03 8.69 22.95
C ASN A 196 2.74 9.76 21.90
N LYS A 197 2.61 11.01 22.39
CA LYS A 197 2.46 12.17 21.51
C LYS A 197 3.75 12.37 20.70
N VAL A 198 3.61 12.38 19.36
CA VAL A 198 4.70 12.63 18.41
C VAL A 198 4.85 14.12 18.17
N GLU A 199 3.77 14.77 17.79
CA GLU A 199 3.73 16.23 17.60
C GLU A 199 2.32 16.80 17.82
N GLU A 200 2.24 18.13 17.88
CA GLU A 200 1.02 18.92 17.80
C GLU A 200 1.18 19.97 16.72
N GLY A 201 0.15 20.13 15.91
CA GLY A 201 0.21 21.03 14.77
C GLY A 201 -1.18 21.42 14.27
N ARG A 202 -1.22 22.16 13.17
CA ARG A 202 -2.45 22.56 12.50
C ARG A 202 -2.59 21.87 11.16
N LEU A 203 -3.80 21.47 10.83
CA LEU A 203 -4.16 21.00 9.51
C LEU A 203 -4.19 22.18 8.53
N THR A 204 -3.12 22.40 7.80
CA THR A 204 -3.01 23.58 6.90
C THR A 204 -3.78 23.41 5.61
N LYS A 205 -3.91 22.17 5.12
CA LYS A 205 -4.69 21.81 3.93
C LYS A 205 -5.28 20.41 4.11
N LEU A 206 -6.49 20.26 3.57
CA LEU A 206 -7.21 19.00 3.48
C LEU A 206 -7.57 18.73 2.02
N PHE A 207 -7.49 17.47 1.61
CA PHE A 207 -7.89 17.03 0.27
C PHE A 207 -8.69 15.75 0.36
N THR A 208 -9.67 15.64 -0.52
CA THR A 208 -10.35 14.39 -0.88
C THR A 208 -9.90 13.96 -2.27
N PHE A 209 -10.32 12.78 -2.69
CA PHE A 209 -10.04 12.28 -4.02
C PHE A 209 -11.30 12.39 -4.91
N SER A 210 -11.12 12.75 -6.18
CA SER A 210 -12.15 12.75 -7.23
C SER A 210 -11.51 12.24 -8.52
N GLY A 211 -11.89 11.05 -8.98
CA GLY A 211 -11.08 10.35 -9.96
C GLY A 211 -9.66 10.15 -9.41
N THR A 212 -8.66 10.47 -10.21
CA THR A 212 -7.24 10.40 -9.83
C THR A 212 -6.70 11.67 -9.18
N ASP A 213 -7.52 12.72 -9.09
CA ASP A 213 -7.09 14.05 -8.66
C ASP A 213 -7.35 14.28 -7.16
N LYS A 214 -6.45 15.03 -6.53
CA LYS A 214 -6.64 15.56 -5.19
C LYS A 214 -7.42 16.86 -5.27
N VAL A 215 -8.57 16.90 -4.62
CA VAL A 215 -9.45 18.08 -4.58
C VAL A 215 -9.39 18.68 -3.18
N ALA A 216 -9.05 19.97 -3.09
CA ALA A 216 -9.03 20.68 -1.81
C ALA A 216 -10.43 20.75 -1.22
N THR A 217 -10.52 20.56 0.10
CA THR A 217 -11.76 20.68 0.86
C THR A 217 -11.51 21.39 2.18
N ASP A 218 -12.53 22.02 2.73
CA ASP A 218 -12.44 22.67 4.04
C ASP A 218 -12.75 21.72 5.19
N THR A 219 -13.39 20.59 4.92
CA THR A 219 -13.85 19.64 5.94
C THR A 219 -13.69 18.21 5.45
N VAL A 220 -13.29 17.31 6.36
CA VAL A 220 -13.21 15.86 6.16
C VAL A 220 -14.00 15.14 7.25
N THR A 221 -14.63 14.02 6.91
CA THR A 221 -15.52 13.27 7.79
C THR A 221 -15.11 11.80 7.90
N ALA A 222 -15.51 11.16 9.01
CA ALA A 222 -15.29 9.72 9.18
C ALA A 222 -15.86 8.90 8.00
N GLY A 223 -15.17 7.85 7.65
CA GLY A 223 -15.45 6.98 6.49
C GLY A 223 -14.70 7.37 5.22
N ASP A 224 -14.24 8.61 5.08
CA ASP A 224 -13.51 9.03 3.87
C ASP A 224 -12.00 8.76 3.95
N ILE A 225 -11.40 8.59 2.78
CA ILE A 225 -9.95 8.53 2.59
C ILE A 225 -9.49 9.91 2.16
N VAL A 226 -8.63 10.50 2.96
CA VAL A 226 -8.25 11.91 2.83
C VAL A 226 -6.74 12.09 2.84
N CYS A 227 -6.30 13.23 2.33
CA CYS A 227 -4.91 13.66 2.43
C CYS A 227 -4.86 14.92 3.28
N VAL A 228 -4.00 14.90 4.30
CA VAL A 228 -3.81 16.03 5.22
C VAL A 228 -2.39 16.54 5.16
N ALA A 229 -2.23 17.87 5.26
CA ALA A 229 -0.94 18.55 5.32
C ALA A 229 -0.87 19.48 6.53
N GLY A 230 0.35 19.77 7.02
CA GLY A 230 0.60 20.68 8.12
C GLY A 230 1.37 20.05 9.29
N LEU A 231 1.56 18.73 9.28
CA LEU A 231 2.36 18.01 10.26
C LEU A 231 3.76 17.72 9.71
N LYS A 232 4.78 17.87 10.56
CA LYS A 232 6.20 17.83 10.15
C LYS A 232 6.88 16.51 10.47
N ILE A 233 6.53 15.90 11.59
CA ILE A 233 7.22 14.72 12.15
C ILE A 233 6.35 13.47 12.01
N THR A 234 5.02 13.61 12.08
CA THR A 234 4.04 12.52 11.98
C THR A 234 4.36 11.60 10.81
N SER A 235 4.33 10.31 11.06
CA SER A 235 4.68 9.29 10.08
C SER A 235 3.51 8.34 9.79
N VAL A 236 3.79 7.37 8.96
CA VAL A 236 2.85 6.28 8.67
C VAL A 236 2.64 5.45 9.93
N SER A 237 1.44 4.93 10.11
CA SER A 237 0.94 4.21 11.30
C SER A 237 0.70 5.09 12.53
N ASP A 238 0.99 6.39 12.48
CA ASP A 238 0.59 7.31 13.53
C ASP A 238 -0.91 7.65 13.41
N THR A 239 -1.52 7.92 14.55
CA THR A 239 -2.90 8.40 14.63
C THR A 239 -2.90 9.93 14.70
N ILE A 240 -3.50 10.59 13.72
CA ILE A 240 -3.73 12.04 13.72
C ILE A 240 -5.11 12.27 14.34
N CYS A 241 -5.19 13.01 15.43
CA CYS A 241 -6.43 13.12 16.18
C CYS A 241 -6.62 14.46 16.89
N HIS A 242 -7.85 14.72 17.33
CA HIS A 242 -8.18 15.82 18.20
C HIS A 242 -7.42 15.73 19.53
N LEU A 243 -7.16 16.85 20.19
CA LEU A 243 -6.35 16.93 21.41
C LEU A 243 -6.89 16.08 22.58
N GLU A 244 -8.18 15.80 22.61
CA GLU A 244 -8.86 14.99 23.65
C GLU A 244 -8.62 13.47 23.50
N VAL A 245 -8.22 13.01 22.32
CA VAL A 245 -7.98 11.57 22.07
C VAL A 245 -6.66 11.14 22.71
N ASN A 246 -6.69 10.13 23.56
CA ASN A 246 -5.50 9.65 24.29
C ASN A 246 -5.04 8.25 23.87
N GLU A 247 -5.80 7.57 23.04
CA GLU A 247 -5.47 6.23 22.53
C GLU A 247 -5.30 6.27 21.01
N ALA A 248 -4.19 5.72 20.53
CA ALA A 248 -3.96 5.56 19.12
C ALA A 248 -4.91 4.52 18.50
N LEU A 249 -5.28 4.72 17.26
CA LEU A 249 -6.06 3.74 16.50
C LEU A 249 -5.25 2.46 16.33
N LYS A 250 -5.94 1.33 16.41
CA LYS A 250 -5.31 0.01 16.19
C LYS A 250 -4.89 -0.11 14.73
N THR A 251 -3.69 -0.61 14.52
CA THR A 251 -3.17 -0.93 13.18
C THR A 251 -2.47 -2.26 13.21
N THR A 252 -2.39 -2.92 12.05
CA THR A 252 -1.65 -4.16 11.89
C THR A 252 -0.15 -3.86 11.94
N PRO A 253 0.63 -4.57 12.76
CA PRO A 253 2.09 -4.44 12.75
C PRO A 253 2.64 -4.77 11.37
N ILE A 254 3.64 -4.02 10.95
CA ILE A 254 4.34 -4.27 9.69
C ILE A 254 5.49 -5.23 9.99
N ASP A 255 5.59 -6.30 9.19
CA ASP A 255 6.70 -7.22 9.32
C ASP A 255 8.04 -6.50 9.04
N PRO A 256 9.09 -6.79 9.79
CA PRO A 256 10.39 -6.14 9.63
C PRO A 256 11.05 -6.53 8.29
N PRO A 257 12.07 -5.76 7.85
CA PRO A 257 12.91 -6.14 6.73
C PRO A 257 13.57 -7.52 6.95
N THR A 258 13.73 -8.28 5.86
CA THR A 258 14.35 -9.62 5.88
C THR A 258 15.77 -9.62 5.34
N MET A 259 16.15 -8.61 4.57
CA MET A 259 17.47 -8.47 3.96
C MET A 259 17.96 -7.03 3.99
N SER A 260 19.27 -6.86 3.90
CA SER A 260 19.89 -5.53 3.76
C SER A 260 20.98 -5.49 2.70
N VAL A 261 21.24 -4.30 2.21
CA VAL A 261 22.40 -3.96 1.38
C VAL A 261 23.12 -2.77 2.01
N THR A 262 24.43 -2.73 1.81
CA THR A 262 25.23 -1.56 2.18
C THR A 262 25.41 -0.67 0.95
N ILE A 263 25.07 0.60 1.07
CA ILE A 263 25.25 1.62 0.03
C ILE A 263 26.39 2.56 0.45
N THR A 264 27.32 2.80 -0.46
CA THR A 264 28.44 3.73 -0.28
C THR A 264 28.56 4.65 -1.49
N ILE A 265 29.43 5.64 -1.40
CA ILE A 265 29.80 6.44 -2.58
C ILE A 265 30.48 5.56 -3.64
N ASN A 266 30.35 5.98 -4.88
CA ASN A 266 31.17 5.40 -5.97
C ASN A 266 32.59 5.94 -5.86
N ASP A 267 33.53 5.11 -5.44
CA ASP A 267 34.97 5.41 -5.29
C ASP A 267 35.81 5.01 -6.51
N SER A 268 35.16 4.63 -7.60
CA SER A 268 35.85 4.25 -8.84
C SER A 268 36.48 5.48 -9.53
N PRO A 269 37.53 5.30 -10.35
CA PRO A 269 38.16 6.37 -11.12
C PRO A 269 37.23 7.10 -12.10
N ILE A 270 36.07 6.52 -12.42
CA ILE A 270 35.07 7.07 -13.34
C ILE A 270 33.89 7.71 -12.60
N SER A 271 33.98 7.89 -11.28
CA SER A 271 32.94 8.53 -10.48
C SER A 271 32.64 9.95 -10.97
N GLY A 272 31.36 10.30 -11.09
CA GLY A 272 30.89 11.61 -11.55
C GLY A 272 30.77 11.76 -13.07
N LEU A 273 31.01 10.70 -13.85
CA LEU A 273 30.83 10.74 -15.31
C LEU A 273 29.36 10.62 -15.74
N GLU A 274 28.61 9.75 -15.09
CA GLU A 274 27.20 9.49 -15.43
C GLU A 274 26.22 10.24 -14.54
N GLY A 275 26.57 10.43 -13.26
CA GLY A 275 25.76 11.13 -12.26
C GLY A 275 26.50 12.26 -11.56
N LYS A 276 25.78 13.29 -11.15
CA LYS A 276 26.36 14.44 -10.42
C LYS A 276 26.21 14.34 -8.89
N LYS A 277 25.41 13.39 -8.41
CA LYS A 277 25.11 13.19 -6.99
C LYS A 277 25.98 12.06 -6.44
N VAL A 278 27.22 12.41 -6.08
CA VAL A 278 28.28 11.45 -5.72
C VAL A 278 28.75 11.57 -4.27
N THR A 279 28.18 12.49 -3.49
CA THR A 279 28.63 12.73 -2.11
C THR A 279 27.85 11.91 -1.09
N SER A 280 28.53 11.48 -0.02
CA SER A 280 27.92 10.74 1.08
C SER A 280 26.71 11.49 1.69
N THR A 281 26.81 12.81 1.85
CA THR A 281 25.70 13.63 2.38
C THR A 281 24.46 13.58 1.51
N MET A 282 24.60 13.71 0.18
CA MET A 282 23.46 13.63 -0.75
C MET A 282 22.80 12.25 -0.72
N ILE A 283 23.61 11.19 -0.71
CA ILE A 283 23.12 9.81 -0.62
C ILE A 283 22.36 9.61 0.71
N ARG A 284 22.94 10.05 1.82
CA ARG A 284 22.36 9.97 3.15
C ARG A 284 20.98 10.64 3.21
N GLU A 285 20.90 11.89 2.77
CA GLU A 285 19.64 12.66 2.78
C GLU A 285 18.55 11.97 1.95
N ARG A 286 18.92 11.45 0.79
CA ARG A 286 17.97 10.73 -0.08
C ARG A 286 17.49 9.42 0.54
N LEU A 287 18.39 8.65 1.15
CA LEU A 287 18.04 7.38 1.82
C LEU A 287 17.20 7.60 3.07
N LEU A 288 17.49 8.65 3.85
CA LEU A 288 16.65 9.06 4.98
C LEU A 288 15.26 9.44 4.53
N ALA A 289 15.12 10.25 3.48
CA ALA A 289 13.84 10.63 2.92
C ALA A 289 13.03 9.41 2.44
N GLU A 290 13.70 8.39 1.89
CA GLU A 290 13.04 7.12 1.53
C GLU A 290 12.55 6.37 2.76
N ALA A 291 13.39 6.19 3.77
CA ALA A 291 13.02 5.49 5.00
C ALA A 291 11.92 6.21 5.79
N GLU A 292 11.83 7.54 5.70
CA GLU A 292 10.73 8.31 6.28
C GLU A 292 9.38 8.08 5.58
N THR A 293 9.41 7.89 4.26
CA THR A 293 8.20 7.71 3.45
C THR A 293 7.79 6.25 3.33
N ASN A 294 8.75 5.33 3.39
CA ASN A 294 8.55 3.89 3.22
C ASN A 294 8.98 3.14 4.48
N VAL A 295 8.04 2.89 5.38
CA VAL A 295 8.31 2.19 6.66
C VAL A 295 8.69 0.72 6.51
N ALA A 296 8.57 0.14 5.32
CA ALA A 296 9.10 -1.19 5.02
C ALA A 296 10.60 -1.18 4.71
N ILE A 297 11.20 0.01 4.62
CA ILE A 297 12.64 0.21 4.46
C ILE A 297 13.24 0.67 5.79
N SER A 298 14.26 -0.01 6.27
CA SER A 298 15.06 0.43 7.40
C SER A 298 16.33 1.13 6.92
N PHE A 299 16.77 2.12 7.67
CA PHE A 299 18.00 2.85 7.43
C PHE A 299 18.87 2.84 8.67
N ALA A 300 20.13 2.47 8.50
CA ALA A 300 21.15 2.61 9.52
C ALA A 300 22.43 3.19 8.90
N GLU A 301 23.18 3.96 9.67
CA GLU A 301 24.47 4.53 9.24
C GLU A 301 25.60 4.02 10.13
N ASN A 302 26.80 3.87 9.56
CA ASN A 302 27.98 3.57 10.36
C ASN A 302 28.47 4.79 11.14
N GLU A 303 29.40 4.60 12.09
CA GLU A 303 29.95 5.67 12.92
C GLU A 303 30.60 6.80 12.10
N LYS A 304 31.18 6.49 10.95
CA LYS A 304 31.85 7.46 10.06
C LYS A 304 30.88 8.18 9.12
N LYS A 305 29.62 7.76 9.04
CA LYS A 305 28.60 8.31 8.13
C LYS A 305 28.97 8.28 6.64
N ASP A 306 29.77 7.30 6.24
CA ASP A 306 30.21 7.08 4.87
C ASP A 306 29.63 5.80 4.23
N SER A 307 28.91 5.02 5.01
CA SER A 307 28.31 3.75 4.63
C SER A 307 26.93 3.63 5.26
N PHE A 308 25.93 3.27 4.46
CA PHE A 308 24.52 3.25 4.81
C PHE A 308 23.96 1.84 4.59
N GLU A 309 23.42 1.27 5.63
CA GLU A 309 22.71 -0.01 5.56
C GLU A 309 21.22 0.23 5.30
N ILE A 310 20.70 -0.34 4.20
CA ILE A 310 19.32 -0.26 3.81
C ILE A 310 18.72 -1.66 3.91
N GLY A 311 17.76 -1.83 4.81
CA GLY A 311 16.98 -3.06 4.91
C GLY A 311 15.68 -2.95 4.11
N GLY A 312 15.27 -4.06 3.51
CA GLY A 312 14.03 -4.21 2.76
C GLY A 312 13.47 -5.62 2.86
N ARG A 313 12.26 -5.83 2.36
CA ARG A 313 11.62 -7.15 2.38
C ARG A 313 12.10 -8.08 1.26
N GLY A 314 12.61 -7.51 0.15
CA GLY A 314 13.06 -8.31 -0.97
C GLY A 314 13.95 -7.53 -1.92
N GLU A 315 14.58 -8.27 -2.85
CA GLU A 315 15.52 -7.71 -3.82
C GLU A 315 14.86 -6.71 -4.77
N LEU A 316 13.59 -6.94 -5.15
CA LEU A 316 12.89 -6.04 -6.05
C LEU A 316 12.67 -4.68 -5.41
N GLN A 317 12.29 -4.62 -4.13
CA GLN A 317 12.08 -3.37 -3.40
C GLN A 317 13.37 -2.54 -3.36
N ILE A 318 14.48 -3.15 -2.97
CA ILE A 318 15.80 -2.52 -2.91
C ILE A 318 16.27 -2.12 -4.31
N GLY A 319 16.09 -3.00 -5.30
CA GLY A 319 16.43 -2.74 -6.70
C GLY A 319 15.66 -1.57 -7.30
N VAL A 320 14.39 -1.41 -6.96
CA VAL A 320 13.58 -0.24 -7.36
C VAL A 320 14.12 1.04 -6.78
N LEU A 321 14.50 1.05 -5.49
CA LEU A 321 15.10 2.22 -4.84
C LEU A 321 16.41 2.61 -5.53
N ILE A 322 17.32 1.65 -5.73
CA ILE A 322 18.62 1.89 -6.37
C ILE A 322 18.44 2.46 -7.79
N GLU A 323 17.54 1.85 -8.58
CA GLU A 323 17.26 2.31 -9.94
C GLU A 323 16.63 3.71 -9.96
N THR A 324 15.76 4.01 -8.99
CA THR A 324 15.19 5.35 -8.85
C THR A 324 16.28 6.38 -8.53
N MET A 325 17.16 6.08 -7.60
CA MET A 325 18.29 6.94 -7.26
C MET A 325 19.22 7.14 -8.46
N ARG A 326 19.50 6.07 -9.23
CA ARG A 326 20.30 6.15 -10.47
C ARG A 326 19.67 7.14 -11.46
N ARG A 327 18.37 7.08 -11.67
CA ARG A 327 17.63 8.01 -12.56
C ARG A 327 17.61 9.45 -12.03
N GLU A 328 17.66 9.62 -10.71
CA GLU A 328 17.81 10.93 -10.07
C GLU A 328 19.23 11.51 -10.20
N GLY A 329 20.17 10.77 -10.79
CA GLY A 329 21.56 11.17 -11.04
C GLY A 329 22.52 10.86 -9.89
N PHE A 330 22.18 9.87 -9.03
CA PHE A 330 23.10 9.33 -8.04
C PHE A 330 23.99 8.26 -8.66
N GLU A 331 25.26 8.25 -8.29
CA GLU A 331 26.18 7.13 -8.49
C GLU A 331 26.48 6.48 -7.15
N LEU A 332 26.31 5.16 -7.09
CA LEU A 332 26.35 4.39 -5.85
C LEU A 332 27.22 3.14 -6.04
N SER A 333 27.90 2.73 -4.97
CA SER A 333 28.40 1.37 -4.81
C SER A 333 27.46 0.60 -3.90
N VAL A 334 27.06 -0.61 -4.30
CA VAL A 334 26.09 -1.43 -3.58
C VAL A 334 26.72 -2.78 -3.26
N SER A 335 26.64 -3.22 -2.01
CA SER A 335 27.12 -4.53 -1.57
C SER A 335 26.20 -5.66 -2.05
N ARG A 336 26.68 -6.90 -1.89
CA ARG A 336 25.78 -8.06 -1.98
C ARG A 336 24.74 -8.01 -0.88
N PRO A 337 23.50 -8.47 -1.14
CA PRO A 337 22.48 -8.61 -0.12
C PRO A 337 22.92 -9.50 1.03
N LYS A 338 22.51 -9.15 2.25
CA LYS A 338 22.72 -9.92 3.47
C LYS A 338 21.35 -10.21 4.10
N VAL A 339 21.17 -11.42 4.59
CA VAL A 339 19.98 -11.80 5.36
C VAL A 339 20.04 -11.15 6.74
N LEU A 340 18.92 -10.57 7.17
CA LEU A 340 18.75 -9.99 8.49
C LEU A 340 18.21 -11.06 9.45
N PHE A 341 18.87 -11.20 10.60
CA PHE A 341 18.44 -12.09 11.68
C PHE A 341 17.67 -11.30 12.74
N LYS A 342 16.63 -11.89 13.29
CA LYS A 342 15.90 -11.34 14.43
C LYS A 342 16.37 -12.03 15.71
N ASP A 343 16.75 -11.24 16.71
CA ASP A 343 17.06 -11.78 18.05
C ASP A 343 15.78 -11.77 18.89
N GLU A 344 15.31 -12.96 19.28
CA GLU A 344 14.13 -13.12 20.12
C GLU A 344 14.43 -14.14 21.23
N ASN A 345 14.27 -13.74 22.48
CA ASN A 345 14.54 -14.59 23.65
C ASN A 345 15.95 -15.23 23.65
N ASN A 346 16.99 -14.48 23.27
CA ASN A 346 18.38 -14.95 23.11
C ASN A 346 18.58 -16.02 22.03
N LYS A 347 17.64 -16.15 21.10
CA LYS A 347 17.77 -17.02 19.93
C LYS A 347 17.81 -16.16 18.67
N LYS A 348 18.76 -16.45 17.81
CA LYS A 348 18.75 -15.88 16.44
C LYS A 348 17.74 -16.61 15.59
N LEU A 349 16.80 -15.86 15.05
CA LEU A 349 15.81 -16.35 14.09
C LEU A 349 16.20 -15.80 12.71
N GLU A 350 16.23 -16.68 11.72
CA GLU A 350 16.35 -16.30 10.32
C GLU A 350 14.97 -16.21 9.67
N PRO A 351 14.79 -15.35 8.66
CA PRO A 351 13.56 -15.32 7.89
C PRO A 351 13.43 -16.66 7.13
N PHE A 352 12.25 -17.24 7.19
CA PHE A 352 11.91 -18.48 6.51
C PHE A 352 10.76 -18.23 5.54
N GLU A 353 10.88 -18.72 4.32
CA GLU A 353 9.87 -18.55 3.27
C GLU A 353 9.43 -19.92 2.75
N GLU A 354 8.15 -20.03 2.45
CA GLU A 354 7.61 -21.15 1.68
C GLU A 354 7.65 -20.78 0.21
N VAL A 355 8.42 -21.53 -0.56
CA VAL A 355 8.54 -21.31 -2.01
C VAL A 355 7.70 -22.33 -2.75
N THR A 356 6.68 -21.88 -3.46
CA THR A 356 5.93 -22.70 -4.41
C THR A 356 6.49 -22.48 -5.81
N ILE A 357 7.01 -23.52 -6.42
CA ILE A 357 7.56 -23.50 -7.79
C ILE A 357 6.59 -24.27 -8.67
N ASP A 358 6.00 -23.56 -9.62
CA ASP A 358 5.20 -24.15 -10.69
C ASP A 358 6.09 -24.32 -11.92
N VAL A 359 6.15 -25.52 -12.46
CA VAL A 359 7.00 -25.86 -13.62
C VAL A 359 6.12 -26.51 -14.68
N ASP A 360 6.19 -26.00 -15.90
CA ASP A 360 5.56 -26.57 -17.10
C ASP A 360 6.20 -27.92 -17.51
#